data_74c010dddb4624970eb2432269408618
#
_entry.id   74c010dddb4624970eb2432269408618
#
_cell.length_a   1.000
_cell.length_b   1.000
_cell.length_c   1.000
_cell.angle_alpha   90.00
_cell.angle_beta   90.00
_cell.angle_gamma   90.00
#
_symmetry.space_group_name_H-M   'P 1'
#
loop_
_entity.id
_entity.type
_entity.pdbx_description
1 polymer ?
#
loop_
_entity_poly.entity_id
_entity_poly.type
_entity_poly.pdbx_seq_one_letter_code
_entity_poly.pdbx_strand_id
1 'polypeptide(L)'
;MSSSPEYRENKPVAWCKDPNIDLALIRRCCDWVVEMEEALGVDALRASARDVRARLVPYSLTANQELCLWPDKSLEESHRHPSHLMPIHPAMDLTTEDGEDARRIIDASLEHYFSLGQYRWAGHTYAQMASLAAVIGRSEFAFDCLHQFAHYWIGPNGLHFNRDTRETGHTCYRGQDLRFTMESSCAISAGISDMLVQGWRDIVRVFPAVPEHWKDIAFRHLLTEGAFRVSALRADGETLYVRVVAGVDRALRLPNPFAEAAIKTEGGTIRLEGNLLIADLKKGQGISLWRDDKWCEGVDFHSRAMPAMHRGVGWLGLR
;
A
#
# COMPACT_ATOMS: atom_id res chain seq x y z
N MET A 1 23.14 -7.25 4.43
CA MET A 1 23.24 -6.28 5.54
C MET A 1 21.84 -5.78 5.79
N SER A 2 21.30 -5.93 7.00
CA SER A 2 20.03 -5.31 7.34
C SER A 2 20.16 -3.81 7.24
N SER A 3 19.24 -3.14 6.54
CA SER A 3 19.15 -1.69 6.49
C SER A 3 18.42 -1.11 7.69
N SER A 4 18.13 -1.95 8.66
CA SER A 4 17.45 -1.63 9.90
C SER A 4 18.31 -0.81 10.85
N PRO A 5 17.73 0.13 11.61
CA PRO A 5 18.47 0.91 12.60
C PRO A 5 18.73 0.09 13.88
N GLU A 6 19.53 -0.93 13.76
CA GLU A 6 19.90 -1.78 14.88
C GLU A 6 21.12 -1.17 15.57
N TYR A 7 20.90 -0.52 16.70
CA TYR A 7 21.94 0.12 17.47
C TYR A 7 21.98 -0.41 18.90
N ARG A 8 23.17 -0.73 19.38
CA ARG A 8 23.44 -0.98 20.79
C ARG A 8 24.51 0.00 21.26
N GLU A 9 24.23 0.78 22.30
CA GLU A 9 25.15 1.77 22.83
C GLU A 9 25.68 2.75 21.76
N ASN A 10 24.79 3.26 20.90
CA ASN A 10 25.11 4.12 19.76
C ASN A 10 26.05 3.51 18.71
N LYS A 11 26.18 2.18 18.68
CA LYS A 11 26.92 1.46 17.64
C LYS A 11 25.98 0.58 16.85
N PRO A 12 26.13 0.46 15.51
CA PRO A 12 25.37 -0.49 14.73
C PRO A 12 25.65 -1.92 15.21
N VAL A 13 24.60 -2.72 15.40
CA VAL A 13 24.69 -4.13 15.71
C VAL A 13 24.19 -4.95 14.53
N ALA A 14 24.90 -6.03 14.21
CA ALA A 14 24.53 -6.92 13.11
C ALA A 14 23.52 -8.01 13.54
N TRP A 15 23.40 -8.25 14.84
CA TRP A 15 22.58 -9.33 15.40
C TRP A 15 21.80 -8.85 16.61
N CYS A 16 20.49 -9.09 16.58
CA CYS A 16 19.61 -8.89 17.71
C CYS A 16 18.64 -10.07 17.80
N LYS A 17 18.02 -10.25 18.96
CA LYS A 17 17.08 -11.33 19.20
C LYS A 17 15.67 -10.87 18.80
N ASP A 18 14.97 -11.68 18.04
CA ASP A 18 13.56 -11.52 17.70
C ASP A 18 13.17 -10.11 17.21
N PRO A 19 13.88 -9.51 16.21
CA PRO A 19 13.49 -8.21 15.71
C PRO A 19 12.13 -8.26 15.00
N ASN A 20 11.29 -7.24 15.22
CA ASN A 20 9.95 -7.20 14.66
C ASN A 20 9.92 -7.28 13.14
N ILE A 21 10.94 -6.74 12.45
CA ILE A 21 11.06 -6.87 11.00
C ILE A 21 11.20 -8.33 10.56
N ASP A 22 12.08 -9.11 11.20
CA ASP A 22 12.29 -10.51 10.83
C ASP A 22 11.05 -11.35 11.17
N LEU A 23 10.43 -11.11 12.34
CA LEU A 23 9.19 -11.75 12.72
C LEU A 23 8.09 -11.52 11.67
N ALA A 24 7.93 -10.29 11.19
CA ALA A 24 6.94 -9.94 10.16
C ALA A 24 7.22 -10.66 8.83
N LEU A 25 8.47 -10.62 8.37
CA LEU A 25 8.86 -11.24 7.11
C LEU A 25 8.76 -12.78 7.17
N ILE A 26 9.18 -13.40 8.28
CA ILE A 26 9.07 -14.85 8.44
C ILE A 26 7.59 -15.26 8.46
N ARG A 27 6.71 -14.55 9.18
CA ARG A 27 5.27 -14.83 9.17
C ARG A 27 4.71 -14.75 7.77
N ARG A 28 4.99 -13.66 7.05
CA ARG A 28 4.49 -13.48 5.68
C ARG A 28 5.04 -14.54 4.72
N CYS A 29 6.32 -14.91 4.83
CA CYS A 29 6.89 -16.02 4.06
C CYS A 29 6.18 -17.35 4.34
N CYS A 30 5.89 -17.66 5.61
CA CYS A 30 5.15 -18.87 5.97
C CYS A 30 3.74 -18.87 5.38
N ASP A 31 3.03 -17.75 5.45
CA ASP A 31 1.70 -17.60 4.87
C ASP A 31 1.74 -17.78 3.34
N TRP A 32 2.70 -17.16 2.66
CA TRP A 32 2.88 -17.35 1.21
C TRP A 32 3.20 -18.79 0.81
N VAL A 33 3.99 -19.51 1.59
CA VAL A 33 4.25 -20.94 1.34
C VAL A 33 2.96 -21.73 1.39
N VAL A 34 2.12 -21.48 2.40
CA VAL A 34 0.81 -22.15 2.52
C VAL A 34 -0.10 -21.80 1.35
N GLU A 35 -0.26 -20.51 1.03
CA GLU A 35 -1.09 -20.02 -0.07
C GLU A 35 -0.64 -20.56 -1.44
N MET A 36 0.67 -20.58 -1.69
CA MET A 36 1.23 -21.08 -2.96
C MET A 36 1.06 -22.60 -3.10
N GLU A 37 1.29 -23.37 -2.05
CA GLU A 37 1.09 -24.82 -2.09
C GLU A 37 -0.38 -25.18 -2.28
N GLU A 38 -1.30 -24.45 -1.66
CA GLU A 38 -2.74 -24.61 -1.89
C GLU A 38 -3.12 -24.32 -3.34
N ALA A 39 -2.59 -23.23 -3.91
CA ALA A 39 -2.85 -22.87 -5.29
C ALA A 39 -2.27 -23.87 -6.31
N LEU A 40 -1.13 -24.48 -5.99
CA LEU A 40 -0.45 -25.47 -6.85
C LEU A 40 -0.95 -26.91 -6.62
N GLY A 41 -1.73 -27.17 -5.59
CA GLY A 41 -2.18 -28.51 -5.23
C GLY A 41 -1.03 -29.41 -4.74
N VAL A 42 0.02 -28.84 -4.13
CA VAL A 42 1.16 -29.57 -3.55
C VAL A 42 1.14 -29.47 -2.04
N ASP A 43 1.88 -30.34 -1.36
CA ASP A 43 1.96 -30.39 0.11
C ASP A 43 3.36 -30.85 0.56
N ALA A 44 4.36 -30.03 0.24
CA ALA A 44 5.76 -30.34 0.58
C ALA A 44 6.23 -29.60 1.84
N LEU A 45 5.85 -28.32 1.98
CA LEU A 45 6.37 -27.41 3.02
C LEU A 45 5.28 -26.85 3.94
N ARG A 46 4.00 -27.04 3.64
CA ARG A 46 2.86 -26.45 4.35
C ARG A 46 2.88 -26.72 5.84
N ALA A 47 3.08 -27.99 6.22
CA ALA A 47 3.14 -28.38 7.63
C ALA A 47 4.31 -27.69 8.36
N SER A 48 5.48 -27.63 7.72
CA SER A 48 6.68 -26.97 8.27
C SER A 48 6.47 -25.46 8.39
N ALA A 49 5.87 -24.81 7.37
CA ALA A 49 5.57 -23.38 7.41
C ALA A 49 4.60 -23.03 8.54
N ARG A 50 3.54 -23.82 8.72
CA ARG A 50 2.58 -23.65 9.82
C ARG A 50 3.24 -23.85 11.20
N ASP A 51 4.12 -24.85 11.35
CA ASP A 51 4.86 -25.10 12.59
C ASP A 51 5.80 -23.94 12.91
N VAL A 52 6.59 -23.45 11.93
CA VAL A 52 7.46 -22.29 12.13
C VAL A 52 6.63 -21.06 12.55
N ARG A 53 5.54 -20.75 11.83
CA ARG A 53 4.68 -19.61 12.15
C ARG A 53 4.10 -19.69 13.57
N ALA A 54 3.66 -20.86 13.99
CA ALA A 54 3.06 -21.09 15.32
C ALA A 54 4.06 -20.92 16.48
N ARG A 55 5.35 -21.10 16.22
CA ARG A 55 6.41 -20.96 17.24
C ARG A 55 7.02 -19.56 17.33
N LEU A 56 6.66 -18.64 16.41
CA LEU A 56 7.17 -17.27 16.46
C LEU A 56 6.59 -16.53 17.68
N VAL A 57 7.45 -15.81 18.37
CA VAL A 57 7.04 -14.95 19.49
C VAL A 57 6.17 -13.77 19.01
N PRO A 58 5.31 -13.18 19.86
CA PRO A 58 4.58 -11.97 19.53
C PRO A 58 5.52 -10.81 19.18
N TYR A 59 5.00 -9.80 18.49
CA TYR A 59 5.72 -8.53 18.29
C TYR A 59 6.02 -7.87 19.63
N SER A 60 7.23 -7.33 19.74
CA SER A 60 7.63 -6.56 20.91
C SER A 60 7.05 -5.15 20.81
N LEU A 61 6.41 -4.73 21.89
CA LEU A 61 5.79 -3.41 22.02
C LEU A 61 6.39 -2.65 23.21
N THR A 62 6.39 -1.32 23.14
CA THR A 62 6.67 -0.47 24.28
C THR A 62 5.49 -0.46 25.27
N ALA A 63 5.66 0.16 26.44
CA ALA A 63 4.55 0.38 27.38
C ALA A 63 3.41 1.22 26.76
N ASN A 64 3.72 2.07 25.77
CA ASN A 64 2.74 2.89 25.04
C ASN A 64 2.12 2.16 23.84
N GLN A 65 2.36 0.86 23.67
CA GLN A 65 1.86 0.04 22.54
C GLN A 65 2.51 0.36 21.19
N GLU A 66 3.69 0.95 21.15
CA GLU A 66 4.46 1.22 19.95
C GLU A 66 5.26 -0.03 19.53
N LEU A 67 5.39 -0.32 18.25
CA LEU A 67 6.23 -1.39 17.74
C LEU A 67 7.71 -1.08 18.03
N CYS A 68 8.40 -1.99 18.69
CA CYS A 68 9.83 -1.93 18.93
C CYS A 68 10.64 -2.37 17.70
N LEU A 69 11.93 -2.03 17.66
CA LEU A 69 12.89 -2.64 16.72
C LEU A 69 13.11 -4.11 17.06
N TRP A 70 13.38 -4.40 18.35
CA TRP A 70 13.46 -5.72 18.97
C TRP A 70 13.06 -5.61 20.45
N PRO A 71 13.01 -6.69 21.24
CA PRO A 71 12.61 -6.62 22.65
C PRO A 71 13.38 -5.53 23.42
N ASP A 72 12.64 -4.69 24.11
CA ASP A 72 13.14 -3.58 24.96
C ASP A 72 13.88 -2.46 24.19
N LYS A 73 13.79 -2.44 22.86
CA LYS A 73 14.42 -1.39 22.05
C LYS A 73 13.44 -0.71 21.12
N SER A 74 13.07 0.52 21.47
CA SER A 74 12.34 1.44 20.61
C SER A 74 13.27 2.13 19.61
N LEU A 75 12.70 2.69 18.54
CA LEU A 75 13.40 3.64 17.68
C LEU A 75 13.55 4.96 18.44
N GLU A 76 14.78 5.49 18.56
CA GLU A 76 15.05 6.66 19.42
C GLU A 76 15.42 7.92 18.63
N GLU A 77 15.60 7.80 17.32
CA GLU A 77 15.97 8.94 16.47
C GLU A 77 15.32 8.83 15.08
N SER A 78 15.24 9.96 14.39
CA SER A 78 14.79 9.99 13.00
C SER A 78 15.63 9.01 12.17
N HIS A 79 14.97 8.15 11.39
CA HIS A 79 15.66 7.18 10.54
C HIS A 79 14.92 6.96 9.23
N ARG A 80 15.70 6.73 8.14
CA ARG A 80 15.14 6.55 6.79
C ARG A 80 14.47 5.19 6.56
N HIS A 81 14.70 4.21 7.40
CA HIS A 81 14.11 2.87 7.28
C HIS A 81 13.19 2.59 8.47
N PRO A 82 11.86 2.66 8.31
CA PRO A 82 10.90 2.34 9.36
C PRO A 82 10.71 0.82 9.48
N SER A 83 11.80 0.08 9.73
CA SER A 83 11.80 -1.38 9.73
C SER A 83 10.87 -2.01 10.76
N HIS A 84 10.68 -1.34 11.91
CA HIS A 84 9.72 -1.76 12.93
C HIS A 84 8.26 -1.66 12.47
N LEU A 85 7.95 -0.90 11.41
CA LEU A 85 6.62 -0.78 10.82
C LEU A 85 6.32 -1.84 9.75
N MET A 86 7.28 -2.74 9.44
CA MET A 86 7.09 -3.83 8.48
C MET A 86 5.91 -4.76 8.79
N PRO A 87 5.52 -5.03 10.05
CA PRO A 87 4.29 -5.76 10.36
C PRO A 87 3.03 -5.13 9.75
N ILE A 88 2.99 -3.80 9.61
CA ILE A 88 1.87 -3.06 9.04
C ILE A 88 1.94 -3.13 7.51
N HIS A 89 3.07 -2.67 6.93
CA HIS A 89 3.33 -2.70 5.49
C HIS A 89 4.82 -2.93 5.24
N PRO A 90 5.22 -3.86 4.36
CA PRO A 90 4.40 -4.62 3.40
C PRO A 90 3.90 -5.99 3.89
N ALA A 91 4.22 -6.43 5.12
CA ALA A 91 3.85 -7.77 5.55
C ALA A 91 2.34 -7.97 5.74
N MET A 92 1.56 -6.90 6.00
CA MET A 92 0.10 -6.96 6.21
C MET A 92 -0.31 -7.98 7.31
N ASP A 93 0.58 -8.24 8.27
CA ASP A 93 0.33 -9.12 9.40
C ASP A 93 -0.42 -8.39 10.54
N LEU A 94 -0.29 -7.06 10.58
CA LEU A 94 -1.01 -6.16 11.48
C LEU A 94 -1.75 -5.09 10.66
N THR A 95 -3.09 -5.12 10.67
CA THR A 95 -3.92 -4.23 9.87
C THR A 95 -4.99 -3.53 10.72
N THR A 96 -5.57 -2.45 10.20
CA THR A 96 -6.67 -1.74 10.85
C THR A 96 -7.97 -2.57 10.92
N GLU A 97 -8.04 -3.69 10.21
CA GLU A 97 -9.17 -4.63 10.24
C GLU A 97 -9.07 -5.67 11.36
N ASP A 98 -7.92 -5.76 12.06
CA ASP A 98 -7.68 -6.70 13.16
C ASP A 98 -8.24 -6.22 14.52
N GLY A 99 -9.07 -5.18 14.50
CA GLY A 99 -9.77 -4.67 15.67
C GLY A 99 -9.09 -3.46 16.33
N GLU A 100 -9.61 -3.06 17.50
CA GLU A 100 -9.21 -1.83 18.17
C GLU A 100 -7.78 -1.87 18.73
N ASP A 101 -7.33 -3.02 19.22
CA ASP A 101 -5.97 -3.16 19.73
C ASP A 101 -4.94 -2.99 18.61
N ALA A 102 -5.20 -3.58 17.43
CA ALA A 102 -4.34 -3.42 16.27
C ALA A 102 -4.29 -1.96 15.81
N ARG A 103 -5.44 -1.27 15.75
CA ARG A 103 -5.49 0.16 15.41
C ARG A 103 -4.67 0.99 16.38
N ARG A 104 -4.80 0.75 17.68
CA ARG A 104 -4.04 1.44 18.71
C ARG A 104 -2.53 1.24 18.55
N ILE A 105 -2.07 0.02 18.28
CA ILE A 105 -0.66 -0.27 18.02
C ILE A 105 -0.16 0.46 16.76
N ILE A 106 -0.95 0.44 15.69
CA ILE A 106 -0.62 1.13 14.44
C ILE A 106 -0.50 2.64 14.69
N ASP A 107 -1.49 3.24 15.32
CA ASP A 107 -1.52 4.68 15.57
C ASP A 107 -0.39 5.12 16.49
N ALA A 108 -0.17 4.43 17.61
CA ALA A 108 0.91 4.73 18.54
C ALA A 108 2.30 4.61 17.86
N SER A 109 2.50 3.57 17.04
CA SER A 109 3.77 3.36 16.33
C SER A 109 4.05 4.46 15.30
N LEU A 110 3.01 4.92 14.60
CA LEU A 110 3.13 6.01 13.62
C LEU A 110 3.34 7.37 14.30
N GLU A 111 2.59 7.68 15.35
CA GLU A 111 2.77 8.90 16.13
C GLU A 111 4.18 8.98 16.70
N HIS A 112 4.69 7.88 17.24
CA HIS A 112 6.08 7.80 17.69
C HIS A 112 7.05 8.07 16.54
N TYR A 113 6.92 7.36 15.41
CA TYR A 113 7.82 7.54 14.26
C TYR A 113 7.84 8.98 13.74
N PHE A 114 6.69 9.66 13.71
CA PHE A 114 6.60 11.07 13.33
C PHE A 114 7.17 12.02 14.37
N SER A 115 7.02 11.74 15.65
CA SER A 115 7.56 12.56 16.73
C SER A 115 9.09 12.67 16.67
N LEU A 116 9.77 11.68 16.11
CA LEU A 116 11.22 11.68 15.91
C LEU A 116 11.67 12.60 14.75
N GLY A 117 10.71 13.15 13.99
CA GLY A 117 10.94 14.07 12.90
C GLY A 117 11.47 13.40 11.62
N GLN A 118 11.56 14.20 10.56
CA GLN A 118 11.89 13.74 9.20
C GLN A 118 13.33 14.05 8.76
N TYR A 119 14.16 14.54 9.67
CA TYR A 119 15.50 15.02 9.33
C TYR A 119 16.37 13.96 8.62
N ARG A 120 16.23 12.68 8.98
CA ARG A 120 16.94 11.57 8.34
C ARG A 120 16.10 10.78 7.33
N TRP A 121 14.95 11.29 6.93
CA TRP A 121 14.16 10.66 5.89
C TRP A 121 14.82 10.85 4.52
N ALA A 122 14.70 9.85 3.66
CA ALA A 122 15.14 9.86 2.27
C ALA A 122 13.94 9.65 1.35
N GLY A 123 14.12 9.80 0.04
CA GLY A 123 13.02 9.59 -0.91
C GLY A 123 12.36 8.22 -0.77
N HIS A 124 13.15 7.16 -0.52
CA HIS A 124 12.59 5.82 -0.25
C HIS A 124 11.68 5.79 0.97
N THR A 125 11.96 6.56 2.01
CA THR A 125 11.12 6.66 3.21
C THR A 125 9.74 7.21 2.86
N TYR A 126 9.69 8.32 2.10
CA TYR A 126 8.42 8.90 1.65
C TYR A 126 7.63 7.91 0.78
N ALA A 127 8.31 7.20 -0.13
CA ALA A 127 7.69 6.19 -0.96
C ALA A 127 7.08 5.04 -0.14
N GLN A 128 7.81 4.51 0.83
CA GLN A 128 7.35 3.47 1.74
C GLN A 128 6.19 3.96 2.63
N MET A 129 6.28 5.18 3.13
CA MET A 129 5.22 5.78 3.95
C MET A 129 3.96 6.09 3.15
N ALA A 130 4.06 6.38 1.84
CA ALA A 130 2.90 6.53 0.96
C ALA A 130 2.09 5.23 0.88
N SER A 131 2.74 4.08 0.62
CA SER A 131 2.09 2.76 0.64
C SER A 131 1.50 2.43 2.02
N LEU A 132 2.28 2.62 3.09
CA LEU A 132 1.82 2.34 4.46
C LEU A 132 0.58 3.19 4.79
N ALA A 133 0.60 4.49 4.50
CA ALA A 133 -0.54 5.38 4.71
C ALA A 133 -1.77 4.95 3.90
N ALA A 134 -1.55 4.51 2.65
CA ALA A 134 -2.63 4.03 1.79
C ALA A 134 -3.31 2.77 2.36
N VAL A 135 -2.54 1.78 2.85
CA VAL A 135 -3.14 0.54 3.37
C VAL A 135 -3.88 0.72 4.71
N ILE A 136 -3.56 1.76 5.47
CA ILE A 136 -4.29 2.10 6.70
C ILE A 136 -5.38 3.17 6.49
N GLY A 137 -5.62 3.61 5.23
CA GLY A 137 -6.68 4.54 4.88
C GLY A 137 -6.39 6.02 5.17
N ARG A 138 -5.12 6.40 5.42
CA ARG A 138 -4.71 7.80 5.64
C ARG A 138 -4.36 8.49 4.31
N SER A 139 -5.38 8.78 3.51
CA SER A 139 -5.26 9.26 2.12
C SER A 139 -4.50 10.58 1.97
N GLU A 140 -4.78 11.58 2.81
CA GLU A 140 -4.09 12.88 2.75
C GLU A 140 -2.61 12.72 3.07
N PHE A 141 -2.27 11.90 4.07
CA PHE A 141 -0.88 11.65 4.41
C PHE A 141 -0.14 10.85 3.30
N ALA A 142 -0.81 9.89 2.66
CA ALA A 142 -0.25 9.20 1.50
C ALA A 142 0.06 10.20 0.38
N PHE A 143 -0.85 11.13 0.09
CA PHE A 143 -0.64 12.19 -0.88
C PHE A 143 0.51 13.14 -0.49
N ASP A 144 0.58 13.54 0.77
CA ASP A 144 1.69 14.39 1.26
C ASP A 144 3.04 13.71 1.03
N CYS A 145 3.14 12.41 1.28
CA CYS A 145 4.34 11.64 0.99
C CYS A 145 4.69 11.64 -0.51
N LEU A 146 3.70 11.48 -1.41
CA LEU A 146 3.89 11.60 -2.85
C LEU A 146 4.39 12.99 -3.23
N HIS A 147 3.78 14.03 -2.67
CA HIS A 147 4.15 15.40 -2.94
C HIS A 147 5.58 15.72 -2.49
N GLN A 148 5.96 15.31 -1.27
CA GLN A 148 7.31 15.47 -0.74
C GLN A 148 8.33 14.72 -1.61
N PHE A 149 8.02 13.47 -1.99
CA PHE A 149 8.87 12.69 -2.88
C PHE A 149 9.10 13.40 -4.21
N ALA A 150 8.03 13.84 -4.87
CA ALA A 150 8.13 14.51 -6.16
C ALA A 150 8.87 15.85 -6.09
N HIS A 151 8.67 16.59 -4.99
CA HIS A 151 9.24 17.92 -4.84
C HIS A 151 10.73 17.87 -4.53
N TYR A 152 11.18 17.00 -3.63
CA TYR A 152 12.55 17.04 -3.13
C TYR A 152 13.48 15.97 -3.72
N TRP A 153 12.93 14.85 -4.23
CA TRP A 153 13.72 13.68 -4.57
C TRP A 153 13.76 13.33 -6.06
N ILE A 154 13.03 14.06 -6.90
CA ILE A 154 13.01 13.88 -8.35
C ILE A 154 13.84 14.95 -9.03
N GLY A 155 14.80 14.51 -9.85
CA GLY A 155 15.59 15.41 -10.68
C GLY A 155 14.83 15.87 -11.94
N PRO A 156 15.41 16.81 -12.70
CA PRO A 156 14.80 17.34 -13.93
C PRO A 156 14.51 16.28 -15.02
N ASN A 157 15.21 15.15 -14.95
CA ASN A 157 15.04 14.01 -15.86
C ASN A 157 13.92 13.05 -15.42
N GLY A 158 13.18 13.35 -14.34
CA GLY A 158 12.14 12.49 -13.79
C GLY A 158 12.64 11.28 -12.97
N LEU A 159 13.95 11.16 -12.74
CA LEU A 159 14.54 10.06 -11.98
C LEU A 159 14.72 10.47 -10.51
N HIS A 160 14.59 9.48 -9.63
CA HIS A 160 14.85 9.65 -8.20
C HIS A 160 16.37 9.73 -7.94
N PHE A 161 16.77 10.70 -7.12
CA PHE A 161 18.11 10.80 -6.57
C PHE A 161 18.08 10.67 -5.05
N ASN A 162 19.10 10.03 -4.49
CA ASN A 162 19.18 9.83 -3.04
C ASN A 162 19.68 11.08 -2.30
N ARG A 163 19.13 12.24 -2.66
CA ARG A 163 19.40 13.55 -2.05
C ARG A 163 18.23 14.50 -2.24
N ASP A 164 18.15 15.52 -1.42
CA ASP A 164 17.31 16.70 -1.65
C ASP A 164 17.79 17.43 -2.91
N THR A 165 17.07 17.30 -4.02
CA THR A 165 17.42 17.90 -5.32
C THR A 165 17.23 19.42 -5.36
N ARG A 166 16.56 20.00 -4.36
CA ARG A 166 16.32 21.44 -4.20
C ARG A 166 17.35 22.12 -3.31
N GLU A 167 18.17 21.34 -2.59
CA GLU A 167 19.19 21.81 -1.63
C GLU A 167 18.62 22.71 -0.52
N THR A 168 17.37 22.52 -0.16
CA THR A 168 16.67 23.31 0.86
C THR A 168 17.10 22.96 2.29
N GLY A 169 17.75 21.79 2.46
CA GLY A 169 18.05 21.24 3.78
C GLY A 169 16.83 20.62 4.47
N HIS A 170 15.82 20.23 3.70
CA HIS A 170 14.63 19.54 4.19
C HIS A 170 14.99 18.29 5.00
N THR A 171 16.02 17.57 4.55
CA THR A 171 16.62 16.45 5.30
C THR A 171 18.16 16.57 5.33
N CYS A 172 18.84 15.65 6.05
CA CYS A 172 20.30 15.61 6.05
C CYS A 172 20.92 15.17 4.71
N TYR A 173 20.13 14.59 3.80
CA TYR A 173 20.59 14.11 2.49
C TYR A 173 20.66 15.27 1.49
N ARG A 174 21.77 15.98 1.49
CA ARG A 174 22.09 17.13 0.63
C ARG A 174 23.49 17.00 0.06
N GLY A 175 23.88 17.94 -0.83
CA GLY A 175 25.21 17.97 -1.45
C GLY A 175 25.25 17.22 -2.78
N GLN A 176 26.43 16.80 -3.23
CA GLN A 176 26.65 16.28 -4.59
C GLN A 176 26.43 14.77 -4.76
N ASP A 177 25.71 14.12 -3.87
CA ASP A 177 25.38 12.72 -4.03
C ASP A 177 24.29 12.54 -5.09
N LEU A 178 24.72 12.23 -6.31
CA LEU A 178 23.87 12.03 -7.48
C LEU A 178 23.48 10.54 -7.68
N ARG A 179 23.56 9.71 -6.65
CA ARG A 179 23.20 8.30 -6.78
C ARG A 179 21.72 8.17 -7.12
N PHE A 180 21.49 7.64 -8.31
CA PHE A 180 20.18 7.19 -8.75
C PHE A 180 19.80 5.90 -8.02
N THR A 181 18.56 5.83 -7.54
CA THR A 181 18.03 4.64 -6.88
C THR A 181 16.69 4.26 -7.50
N MET A 182 16.68 3.19 -8.28
CA MET A 182 15.48 2.72 -8.98
C MET A 182 14.42 2.20 -8.02
N GLU A 183 14.83 1.59 -6.92
CA GLU A 183 13.95 1.05 -5.90
C GLU A 183 12.98 2.09 -5.33
N SER A 184 13.42 3.32 -5.17
CA SER A 184 12.55 4.40 -4.68
C SER A 184 11.52 4.83 -5.73
N SER A 185 11.91 4.83 -7.02
CA SER A 185 10.96 5.10 -8.11
C SER A 185 9.90 4.00 -8.23
N CYS A 186 10.30 2.75 -8.06
CA CYS A 186 9.35 1.62 -8.03
C CYS A 186 8.44 1.69 -6.79
N ALA A 187 9.00 2.00 -5.61
CA ALA A 187 8.24 2.08 -4.37
C ALA A 187 7.18 3.19 -4.41
N ILE A 188 7.50 4.38 -4.97
CA ILE A 188 6.49 5.45 -5.06
C ILE A 188 5.39 5.10 -6.06
N SER A 189 5.72 4.38 -7.14
CA SER A 189 4.72 3.88 -8.10
C SER A 189 3.78 2.85 -7.44
N ALA A 190 4.33 1.99 -6.56
CA ALA A 190 3.52 1.10 -5.74
C ALA A 190 2.61 1.90 -4.79
N GLY A 191 3.12 2.95 -4.13
CA GLY A 191 2.32 3.83 -3.28
C GLY A 191 1.13 4.45 -3.99
N ILE A 192 1.32 4.93 -5.23
CA ILE A 192 0.20 5.41 -6.07
C ILE A 192 -0.80 4.28 -6.35
N SER A 193 -0.31 3.08 -6.68
CA SER A 193 -1.18 1.93 -6.93
C SER A 193 -1.97 1.55 -5.68
N ASP A 194 -1.35 1.56 -4.49
CA ASP A 194 -1.99 1.26 -3.20
C ASP A 194 -3.06 2.30 -2.82
N MET A 195 -2.92 3.55 -3.27
CA MET A 195 -3.97 4.56 -3.11
C MET A 195 -5.18 4.29 -4.01
N LEU A 196 -4.96 3.70 -5.19
CA LEU A 196 -5.99 3.47 -6.22
C LEU A 196 -6.68 2.11 -6.07
N VAL A 197 -5.91 1.06 -5.79
CA VAL A 197 -6.44 -0.30 -5.69
C VAL A 197 -5.57 -1.16 -4.76
N GLN A 198 -6.22 -1.99 -3.94
CA GLN A 198 -5.55 -2.94 -3.06
C GLN A 198 -6.22 -4.31 -3.17
N GLY A 199 -5.47 -5.41 -2.92
CA GLY A 199 -5.94 -6.78 -3.10
C GLY A 199 -5.63 -7.75 -1.95
N TRP A 200 -5.20 -7.27 -0.79
CA TRP A 200 -4.79 -8.11 0.33
C TRP A 200 -5.99 -8.78 1.07
N ARG A 201 -5.73 -9.95 1.69
CA ARG A 201 -6.73 -10.78 2.41
C ARG A 201 -7.94 -11.14 1.55
N ASP A 202 -7.72 -11.47 0.28
CA ASP A 202 -8.77 -11.85 -0.68
C ASP A 202 -9.86 -10.77 -0.92
N ILE A 203 -9.59 -9.53 -0.57
CA ILE A 203 -10.52 -8.41 -0.75
C ILE A 203 -9.90 -7.39 -1.70
N VAL A 204 -10.57 -7.13 -2.82
CA VAL A 204 -10.20 -6.06 -3.76
C VAL A 204 -10.86 -4.77 -3.29
N ARG A 205 -10.05 -3.75 -3.01
CA ARG A 205 -10.51 -2.41 -2.60
C ARG A 205 -10.22 -1.42 -3.72
N VAL A 206 -11.22 -0.67 -4.13
CA VAL A 206 -11.13 0.35 -5.20
C VAL A 206 -11.18 1.73 -4.57
N PHE A 207 -10.23 2.58 -4.91
CA PHE A 207 -10.03 3.92 -4.34
C PHE A 207 -9.94 3.95 -2.80
N PRO A 208 -9.19 3.02 -2.17
CA PRO A 208 -9.17 2.88 -0.71
C PRO A 208 -8.56 4.07 0.01
N ALA A 209 -7.67 4.82 -0.65
CA ALA A 209 -6.91 5.89 -0.02
C ALA A 209 -6.65 7.07 -0.98
N VAL A 210 -7.68 7.50 -1.69
CA VAL A 210 -7.58 8.71 -2.54
C VAL A 210 -7.91 9.95 -1.72
N PRO A 211 -7.13 11.04 -1.85
CA PRO A 211 -7.38 12.27 -1.12
C PRO A 211 -8.66 12.96 -1.61
N GLU A 212 -9.26 13.77 -0.75
CA GLU A 212 -10.57 14.39 -1.03
C GLU A 212 -10.56 15.26 -2.30
N HIS A 213 -9.46 15.94 -2.57
CA HIS A 213 -9.31 16.81 -3.74
C HIS A 213 -9.13 16.06 -5.06
N TRP A 214 -8.84 14.75 -5.03
CA TRP A 214 -8.81 13.91 -6.24
C TRP A 214 -10.23 13.47 -6.62
N LYS A 215 -11.02 14.38 -7.14
CA LYS A 215 -12.41 14.11 -7.48
C LYS A 215 -12.57 13.30 -8.75
N ASP A 216 -11.69 13.52 -9.73
CA ASP A 216 -11.76 12.88 -11.05
C ASP A 216 -10.54 12.00 -11.27
N ILE A 217 -10.74 10.68 -11.20
CA ILE A 217 -9.68 9.68 -11.30
C ILE A 217 -10.13 8.54 -12.20
N ALA A 218 -9.24 8.09 -13.07
CA ALA A 218 -9.43 6.85 -13.80
C ALA A 218 -8.13 6.06 -13.83
N PHE A 219 -8.24 4.75 -13.67
CA PHE A 219 -7.13 3.83 -13.90
C PHE A 219 -7.60 2.59 -14.67
N ARG A 220 -6.66 1.92 -15.35
CA ARG A 220 -6.96 0.74 -16.16
C ARG A 220 -5.97 -0.38 -15.87
N HIS A 221 -6.49 -1.59 -15.74
CA HIS A 221 -5.75 -2.85 -15.71
C HIS A 221 -4.68 -2.94 -14.62
N LEU A 222 -4.86 -2.26 -13.48
CA LEU A 222 -3.99 -2.47 -12.34
C LEU A 222 -4.19 -3.88 -11.79
N LEU A 223 -3.09 -4.55 -11.50
CA LEU A 223 -3.09 -5.90 -10.94
C LEU A 223 -3.20 -5.84 -9.42
N THR A 224 -3.97 -6.77 -8.87
CA THR A 224 -4.05 -6.98 -7.42
C THR A 224 -3.65 -8.40 -7.07
N GLU A 225 -3.40 -8.66 -5.79
CA GLU A 225 -3.37 -10.03 -5.26
C GLU A 225 -4.65 -10.76 -5.68
N GLY A 226 -4.57 -12.10 -5.83
CA GLY A 226 -5.68 -12.90 -6.33
C GLY A 226 -5.81 -12.91 -7.85
N ALA A 227 -4.83 -12.34 -8.58
CA ALA A 227 -4.76 -12.31 -10.04
C ALA A 227 -5.94 -11.57 -10.71
N PHE A 228 -6.47 -10.54 -10.07
CA PHE A 228 -7.46 -9.65 -10.68
C PHE A 228 -6.81 -8.47 -11.39
N ARG A 229 -7.33 -8.12 -12.57
CA ARG A 229 -7.05 -6.85 -13.26
C ARG A 229 -8.23 -5.92 -13.07
N VAL A 230 -7.98 -4.80 -12.43
CA VAL A 230 -9.01 -3.83 -12.05
C VAL A 230 -8.89 -2.57 -12.88
N SER A 231 -10.01 -2.03 -13.29
CA SER A 231 -10.13 -0.71 -13.90
C SER A 231 -11.28 0.02 -13.21
N ALA A 232 -11.13 1.29 -12.94
CA ALA A 232 -12.18 2.06 -12.27
C ALA A 232 -12.20 3.53 -12.70
N LEU A 233 -13.36 4.14 -12.53
CA LEU A 233 -13.62 5.55 -12.79
C LEU A 233 -14.30 6.18 -11.57
N ARG A 234 -13.77 7.30 -11.12
CA ARG A 234 -14.32 8.20 -10.13
C ARG A 234 -14.51 9.56 -10.78
N ALA A 235 -15.65 10.20 -10.59
CA ALA A 235 -15.89 11.57 -11.03
C ALA A 235 -16.72 12.30 -9.98
N ASP A 236 -16.48 13.61 -9.83
CA ASP A 236 -17.09 14.45 -8.78
C ASP A 236 -16.96 13.87 -7.36
N GLY A 237 -15.89 13.12 -7.11
CA GLY A 237 -15.63 12.48 -5.81
C GLY A 237 -16.41 11.18 -5.56
N GLU A 238 -17.12 10.64 -6.55
CA GLU A 238 -17.90 9.40 -6.43
C GLU A 238 -17.41 8.32 -7.40
N THR A 239 -17.35 7.07 -6.95
CA THR A 239 -17.06 5.95 -7.84
C THR A 239 -18.25 5.71 -8.76
N LEU A 240 -18.02 5.77 -10.06
CA LEU A 240 -19.06 5.58 -11.08
C LEU A 240 -19.00 4.21 -11.73
N TYR A 241 -17.80 3.66 -11.90
CA TYR A 241 -17.59 2.42 -12.65
C TYR A 241 -16.42 1.62 -12.08
N VAL A 242 -16.58 0.31 -12.06
CA VAL A 242 -15.52 -0.65 -11.74
C VAL A 242 -15.62 -1.84 -12.69
N ARG A 243 -14.51 -2.24 -13.29
CA ARG A 243 -14.38 -3.45 -14.06
C ARG A 243 -13.28 -4.33 -13.47
N VAL A 244 -13.61 -5.59 -13.24
CA VAL A 244 -12.66 -6.58 -12.76
C VAL A 244 -12.60 -7.75 -13.73
N VAL A 245 -11.39 -8.16 -14.11
CA VAL A 245 -11.15 -9.35 -14.94
C VAL A 245 -10.33 -10.34 -14.15
N ALA A 246 -10.84 -11.55 -13.99
CA ALA A 246 -10.17 -12.62 -13.25
C ALA A 246 -9.07 -13.28 -14.10
N GLY A 247 -7.86 -13.39 -13.56
CA GLY A 247 -6.75 -14.11 -14.18
C GLY A 247 -6.78 -15.62 -13.93
N VAL A 248 -7.51 -16.04 -12.90
CA VAL A 248 -7.75 -17.45 -12.50
C VAL A 248 -9.21 -17.61 -12.08
N ASP A 249 -9.68 -18.87 -11.95
CA ASP A 249 -10.99 -19.13 -11.35
C ASP A 249 -10.99 -18.72 -9.88
N ARG A 250 -11.74 -17.67 -9.51
CA ARG A 250 -11.76 -17.15 -8.14
C ARG A 250 -12.99 -16.31 -7.86
N ALA A 251 -13.45 -16.34 -6.61
CA ALA A 251 -14.44 -15.39 -6.12
C ALA A 251 -13.83 -13.99 -5.95
N LEU A 252 -14.40 -13.00 -6.62
CA LEU A 252 -14.17 -11.60 -6.33
C LEU A 252 -14.91 -11.22 -5.04
N ARG A 253 -14.24 -10.51 -4.14
CA ARG A 253 -14.79 -9.86 -2.96
C ARG A 253 -14.43 -8.40 -3.00
N LEU A 254 -15.43 -7.51 -3.10
CA LEU A 254 -15.24 -6.08 -3.30
C LEU A 254 -16.15 -5.32 -2.31
N PRO A 255 -15.60 -4.58 -1.34
CA PRO A 255 -16.41 -3.63 -0.57
C PRO A 255 -17.14 -2.70 -1.53
N ASN A 256 -18.44 -2.50 -1.31
CA ASN A 256 -19.27 -1.69 -2.22
C ASN A 256 -18.68 -0.28 -2.38
N PRO A 257 -18.15 0.09 -3.56
CA PRO A 257 -17.54 1.40 -3.77
C PRO A 257 -18.55 2.47 -4.22
N PHE A 258 -19.84 2.11 -4.35
CA PHE A 258 -20.88 2.97 -4.93
C PHE A 258 -21.80 3.61 -3.88
N ALA A 259 -21.39 3.58 -2.62
CA ALA A 259 -22.22 4.02 -1.49
C ALA A 259 -23.60 3.30 -1.49
N GLU A 260 -24.70 4.02 -1.31
CA GLU A 260 -26.07 3.46 -1.27
C GLU A 260 -26.75 3.40 -2.64
N ALA A 261 -26.03 3.69 -3.73
CA ALA A 261 -26.62 3.69 -5.06
C ALA A 261 -26.99 2.28 -5.54
N ALA A 262 -28.06 2.17 -6.34
CA ALA A 262 -28.36 0.94 -7.06
C ALA A 262 -27.25 0.60 -8.05
N ILE A 263 -26.87 -0.69 -8.11
CA ILE A 263 -25.75 -1.17 -8.91
C ILE A 263 -26.28 -1.97 -10.09
N LYS A 264 -25.84 -1.60 -11.29
CA LYS A 264 -25.99 -2.42 -12.50
C LYS A 264 -24.73 -3.23 -12.74
N THR A 265 -24.91 -4.39 -13.35
CA THR A 265 -23.82 -5.34 -13.65
C THR A 265 -23.89 -5.84 -15.07
N GLU A 266 -22.73 -6.12 -15.66
CA GLU A 266 -22.58 -6.79 -16.95
C GLU A 266 -21.44 -7.81 -16.87
N GLY A 267 -21.59 -8.94 -17.54
CA GLY A 267 -20.57 -10.01 -17.58
C GLY A 267 -20.62 -11.00 -16.43
N GLY A 268 -21.54 -10.82 -15.47
CA GLY A 268 -21.73 -11.70 -14.33
C GLY A 268 -22.83 -11.24 -13.40
N THR A 269 -23.08 -12.05 -12.36
CA THR A 269 -24.01 -11.70 -11.29
C THR A 269 -23.26 -11.43 -10.01
N ILE A 270 -23.77 -10.52 -9.19
CA ILE A 270 -23.28 -10.25 -7.86
C ILE A 270 -24.27 -10.71 -6.80
N ARG A 271 -23.76 -11.13 -5.64
CA ARG A 271 -24.51 -11.23 -4.39
C ARG A 271 -23.95 -10.23 -3.39
N LEU A 272 -24.79 -9.69 -2.55
CA LEU A 272 -24.41 -8.74 -1.52
C LEU A 272 -24.41 -9.45 -0.15
N GLU A 273 -23.28 -9.43 0.54
CA GLU A 273 -23.11 -9.94 1.90
C GLU A 273 -22.62 -8.78 2.80
N GLY A 274 -23.54 -8.18 3.56
CA GLY A 274 -23.25 -6.94 4.28
C GLY A 274 -22.87 -5.82 3.29
N ASN A 275 -21.64 -5.28 3.38
CA ASN A 275 -21.11 -4.28 2.45
C ASN A 275 -20.23 -4.90 1.35
N LEU A 276 -20.15 -6.24 1.25
CA LEU A 276 -19.32 -6.93 0.26
C LEU A 276 -20.15 -7.33 -0.97
N LEU A 277 -19.70 -6.90 -2.13
CA LEU A 277 -20.14 -7.41 -3.43
C LEU A 277 -19.30 -8.64 -3.76
N ILE A 278 -19.95 -9.78 -4.01
CA ILE A 278 -19.28 -11.04 -4.30
C ILE A 278 -19.73 -11.56 -5.67
N ALA A 279 -18.73 -11.96 -6.48
CA ALA A 279 -18.97 -12.58 -7.78
C ALA A 279 -18.02 -13.75 -8.01
N ASP A 280 -18.54 -14.90 -8.39
CA ASP A 280 -17.73 -16.08 -8.74
C ASP A 280 -17.30 -15.95 -10.21
N LEU A 281 -16.04 -15.69 -10.45
CA LEU A 281 -15.49 -15.44 -11.77
C LEU A 281 -14.62 -16.58 -12.26
N LYS A 282 -14.75 -16.90 -13.55
CA LYS A 282 -13.87 -17.83 -14.26
C LYS A 282 -12.68 -17.09 -14.83
N LYS A 283 -11.57 -17.80 -15.04
CA LYS A 283 -10.38 -17.28 -15.72
C LYS A 283 -10.76 -16.59 -17.05
N GLY A 284 -10.34 -15.33 -17.20
CA GLY A 284 -10.63 -14.50 -18.35
C GLY A 284 -12.01 -13.82 -18.33
N GLN A 285 -12.90 -14.22 -17.41
CA GLN A 285 -14.20 -13.55 -17.25
C GLN A 285 -14.00 -12.16 -16.64
N GLY A 286 -14.71 -11.18 -17.21
CA GLY A 286 -14.79 -9.82 -16.69
C GLY A 286 -16.20 -9.51 -16.19
N ILE A 287 -16.28 -8.82 -15.06
CA ILE A 287 -17.52 -8.21 -14.58
C ILE A 287 -17.36 -6.69 -14.54
N SER A 288 -18.37 -5.98 -15.04
CA SER A 288 -18.47 -4.52 -14.94
C SER A 288 -19.59 -4.15 -14.00
N LEU A 289 -19.35 -3.16 -13.16
CA LEU A 289 -20.26 -2.65 -12.13
C LEU A 289 -20.35 -1.13 -12.28
N TRP A 290 -21.55 -0.56 -12.19
CA TRP A 290 -21.73 0.90 -12.24
C TRP A 290 -22.98 1.34 -11.49
N ARG A 291 -23.05 2.64 -11.21
CA ARG A 291 -24.22 3.25 -10.58
C ARG A 291 -25.34 3.45 -11.61
N ASP A 292 -26.54 3.03 -11.26
CA ASP A 292 -27.71 3.17 -12.15
C ASP A 292 -28.13 4.63 -12.38
N ASP A 293 -27.92 5.49 -11.38
CA ASP A 293 -28.43 6.87 -11.38
C ASP A 293 -27.55 7.89 -12.12
N LYS A 294 -26.27 7.57 -12.38
CA LYS A 294 -25.29 8.52 -12.95
C LYS A 294 -24.58 8.03 -14.20
N TRP A 295 -24.79 6.78 -14.59
CA TRP A 295 -24.08 6.22 -15.72
C TRP A 295 -24.92 6.34 -16.99
N CYS A 296 -24.37 6.98 -18.03
CA CYS A 296 -24.98 6.98 -19.36
C CYS A 296 -24.63 5.67 -20.08
N GLU A 297 -25.64 4.94 -20.57
CA GLU A 297 -25.44 3.81 -21.46
C GLU A 297 -24.52 4.20 -22.62
N GLY A 298 -23.51 3.39 -22.92
CA GLY A 298 -22.58 3.61 -24.02
C GLY A 298 -21.34 4.42 -23.71
N VAL A 299 -21.00 4.65 -22.44
CA VAL A 299 -19.67 5.16 -22.10
C VAL A 299 -18.66 4.04 -22.34
N ASP A 300 -18.09 4.04 -23.53
CA ASP A 300 -16.93 3.21 -23.83
C ASP A 300 -15.76 3.73 -22.99
N PHE A 301 -15.38 2.95 -21.96
CA PHE A 301 -14.19 3.21 -21.14
C PHE A 301 -12.92 3.29 -22.01
N HIS A 302 -12.97 2.80 -23.25
CA HIS A 302 -11.90 2.90 -24.24
C HIS A 302 -11.94 4.20 -25.04
N SER A 303 -13.11 4.80 -25.25
CA SER A 303 -13.28 5.99 -26.09
C SER A 303 -13.30 7.31 -25.32
N ARG A 304 -13.62 7.33 -24.03
CA ARG A 304 -13.31 8.51 -23.22
C ARG A 304 -11.80 8.61 -23.08
N ALA A 305 -11.21 9.34 -24.00
CA ALA A 305 -9.94 9.98 -23.72
C ALA A 305 -10.04 10.56 -22.32
N MET A 306 -9.10 10.21 -21.43
CA MET A 306 -8.86 10.98 -20.21
C MET A 306 -9.04 12.44 -20.58
N PRO A 307 -9.85 13.24 -19.88
CA PRO A 307 -9.95 14.66 -20.19
C PRO A 307 -8.52 15.14 -20.34
N ALA A 308 -8.22 15.75 -21.49
CA ALA A 308 -6.84 16.09 -21.84
C ALA A 308 -6.26 16.79 -20.62
N MET A 309 -5.30 16.19 -19.95
CA MET A 309 -4.63 16.80 -18.81
C MET A 309 -4.27 18.20 -19.26
N HIS A 310 -4.78 19.20 -18.59
CA HIS A 310 -4.65 20.58 -19.02
C HIS A 310 -3.17 20.83 -19.32
N ARG A 311 -2.86 21.10 -20.59
CA ARG A 311 -1.51 21.41 -21.02
C ARG A 311 -1.04 22.60 -20.19
N GLY A 312 -0.10 22.39 -19.27
CA GLY A 312 0.45 23.44 -18.41
C GLY A 312 0.49 23.15 -16.92
N VAL A 313 -0.14 22.07 -16.46
CA VAL A 313 0.08 21.57 -15.11
C VAL A 313 1.10 20.45 -15.23
N GLY A 314 2.23 20.57 -14.56
CA GLY A 314 3.23 19.50 -14.50
C GLY A 314 2.59 18.20 -14.01
N TRP A 315 3.23 17.08 -14.29
CA TRP A 315 2.74 15.68 -14.11
C TRP A 315 2.12 15.39 -12.74
N LEU A 316 2.37 16.22 -11.74
CA LEU A 316 1.84 16.11 -10.37
C LEU A 316 1.19 17.43 -9.88
N GLY A 317 0.78 18.31 -10.78
CA GLY A 317 0.25 19.62 -10.38
C GLY A 317 1.32 20.58 -9.85
N LEU A 318 2.58 20.23 -9.96
CA LEU A 318 3.72 21.06 -9.57
C LEU A 318 4.04 22.02 -10.71
N ARG A 319 3.92 23.33 -10.46
CA ARG A 319 4.47 24.39 -11.32
C ARG A 319 5.92 24.61 -11.00
#